data_01c7412061d153b80e0714de821ebaa0
#
_entry.id   01c7412061d153b80e0714de821ebaa0
#
_cell.length_a   1.000
_cell.length_b   1.000
_cell.length_c   1.000
_cell.angle_alpha   90.00
_cell.angle_beta   90.00
_cell.angle_gamma   90.00
#
_symmetry.space_group_name_H-M   'P 1'
#
loop_
_entity.id
_entity.type
_entity.pdbx_description
1 polymer ?
#
loop_
_entity_poly.entity_id
_entity_poly.type
_entity_poly.pdbx_seq_one_letter_code
_entity_poly.pdbx_strand_id
1 'polypeptide(L)'
;MKKLYFFCIALVALMLASCGGKDYREMLPADSFVIVSINPESLSRKAQVGDFTQSVYYKMAEQALADAPEEERGRILSLLAHPSETGLDVGSDVFMFVTMENASQTGNPTVGGLFKVGDRKKLDSFLGWLSQKSGFTSFEEDGITFLANTQGADMPVVAYDETALLVYTAPVDNDQAKAAAKKLFAQKKTESLMGNSQLAQAIERPSDMKFVMDYGSVMAVAGEQIGTAGLSGFEFLNKMSMAMPVDFEKGKIVAEARIPVSYTHLTLPT
;
A
#
# COMPACT_ATOMS: atom_id res chain seq x y z
N MET A 1 -6.22 0.11 49.82
CA MET A 1 -5.72 -0.97 48.94
C MET A 1 -6.65 -1.29 47.78
N LYS A 2 -7.99 -1.52 47.99
CA LYS A 2 -8.91 -1.82 46.87
C LYS A 2 -9.00 -0.75 45.77
N LYS A 3 -8.91 0.54 46.11
CA LYS A 3 -8.89 1.64 45.12
C LYS A 3 -7.66 1.67 44.23
N LEU A 4 -6.48 1.21 44.73
CA LEU A 4 -5.26 1.13 43.98
C LEU A 4 -5.30 -0.01 42.95
N TYR A 5 -5.90 -1.15 43.31
CA TYR A 5 -6.10 -2.26 42.37
C TYR A 5 -7.07 -1.88 41.23
N PHE A 6 -8.14 -1.14 41.52
CA PHE A 6 -9.04 -0.64 40.49
C PHE A 6 -8.35 0.34 39.53
N PHE A 7 -7.48 1.19 40.04
CA PHE A 7 -6.72 2.13 39.24
C PHE A 7 -5.68 1.40 38.36
N CYS A 8 -4.99 0.39 38.88
CA CYS A 8 -4.07 -0.43 38.11
C CYS A 8 -4.79 -1.25 37.03
N ILE A 9 -5.96 -1.82 37.32
CA ILE A 9 -6.78 -2.57 36.35
C ILE A 9 -7.30 -1.62 35.26
N ALA A 10 -7.74 -0.42 35.60
CA ALA A 10 -8.16 0.59 34.64
C ALA A 10 -6.99 1.07 33.76
N LEU A 11 -5.80 1.21 34.31
CA LEU A 11 -4.58 1.57 33.56
C LEU A 11 -4.16 0.45 32.59
N VAL A 12 -4.23 -0.81 33.05
CA VAL A 12 -3.96 -1.99 32.20
C VAL A 12 -5.02 -2.14 31.12
N ALA A 13 -6.31 -1.90 31.43
CA ALA A 13 -7.38 -1.91 30.44
C ALA A 13 -7.23 -0.79 29.39
N LEU A 14 -6.76 0.39 29.80
CA LEU A 14 -6.42 1.50 28.89
C LEU A 14 -5.21 1.17 28.00
N MET A 15 -4.21 0.47 28.53
CA MET A 15 -3.06 0.01 27.70
C MET A 15 -3.46 -1.10 26.74
N LEU A 16 -4.42 -1.97 27.11
CA LEU A 16 -4.94 -3.01 26.21
C LEU A 16 -5.90 -2.44 25.15
N ALA A 17 -6.60 -1.36 25.43
CA ALA A 17 -7.41 -0.65 24.42
C ALA A 17 -6.54 0.13 23.41
N SER A 18 -5.31 0.47 23.77
CA SER A 18 -4.33 1.10 22.87
C SER A 18 -3.64 0.13 21.90
N CYS A 19 -3.84 -1.18 22.06
CA CYS A 19 -3.21 -2.21 21.19
C CYS A 19 -4.03 -2.55 19.94
N GLY A 20 -5.14 -1.86 19.66
CA GLY A 20 -5.98 -2.05 18.48
C GLY A 20 -5.83 -0.90 17.48
N GLY A 21 -4.60 -0.51 17.13
CA GLY A 21 -4.38 0.45 16.04
C GLY A 21 -4.97 -0.09 14.75
N LYS A 22 -5.53 0.80 13.92
CA LYS A 22 -6.05 0.46 12.59
C LYS A 22 -4.96 -0.24 11.79
N ASP A 23 -5.28 -1.37 11.16
CA ASP A 23 -4.35 -2.04 10.26
C ASP A 23 -4.21 -1.19 8.98
N TYR A 24 -2.99 -0.78 8.63
CA TYR A 24 -2.74 0.02 7.42
C TYR A 24 -3.30 -0.65 6.16
N ARG A 25 -3.38 -1.99 6.12
CA ARG A 25 -3.96 -2.74 4.99
C ARG A 25 -5.46 -2.49 4.81
N GLU A 26 -6.14 -1.99 5.83
CA GLU A 26 -7.54 -1.57 5.72
C GLU A 26 -7.73 -0.33 4.83
N MET A 27 -6.63 0.32 4.42
CA MET A 27 -6.66 1.42 3.45
C MET A 27 -6.59 0.95 1.99
N LEU A 28 -6.40 -0.36 1.74
CA LEU A 28 -6.47 -0.90 0.38
C LEU A 28 -7.90 -0.77 -0.16
N PRO A 29 -8.10 -0.07 -1.29
CA PRO A 29 -9.44 0.13 -1.86
C PRO A 29 -10.11 -1.20 -2.22
N ALA A 30 -11.41 -1.31 -1.94
CA ALA A 30 -12.18 -2.53 -2.22
C ALA A 30 -12.29 -2.84 -3.72
N ASP A 31 -12.23 -1.82 -4.56
CA ASP A 31 -12.30 -1.88 -6.01
C ASP A 31 -10.92 -2.04 -6.69
N SER A 32 -9.87 -2.33 -5.92
CA SER A 32 -8.55 -2.62 -6.49
C SER A 32 -8.60 -3.87 -7.34
N PHE A 33 -8.34 -3.72 -8.64
CA PHE A 33 -8.32 -4.87 -9.56
C PHE A 33 -6.93 -5.52 -9.69
N VAL A 34 -5.86 -4.78 -9.37
CA VAL A 34 -4.50 -5.29 -9.27
C VAL A 34 -3.86 -4.79 -7.99
N ILE A 35 -3.24 -5.70 -7.25
CA ILE A 35 -2.42 -5.40 -6.09
C ILE A 35 -1.12 -6.16 -6.23
N VAL A 36 -0.03 -5.46 -6.02
CA VAL A 36 1.30 -6.03 -5.85
C VAL A 36 1.79 -5.70 -4.46
N SER A 37 2.20 -6.70 -3.69
CA SER A 37 2.90 -6.46 -2.44
C SER A 37 4.32 -6.98 -2.50
N ILE A 38 5.20 -6.31 -1.79
CA ILE A 38 6.62 -6.65 -1.66
C ILE A 38 6.98 -6.54 -0.18
N ASN A 39 7.65 -7.55 0.36
CA ASN A 39 8.24 -7.48 1.69
C ASN A 39 9.74 -7.14 1.58
N PRO A 40 10.13 -5.88 1.85
CA PRO A 40 11.51 -5.43 1.66
C PRO A 40 12.51 -6.17 2.52
N GLU A 41 12.17 -6.43 3.79
CA GLU A 41 13.05 -7.14 4.73
C GLU A 41 13.28 -8.59 4.30
N SER A 42 12.21 -9.29 3.89
CA SER A 42 12.33 -10.68 3.43
C SER A 42 13.21 -10.78 2.19
N LEU A 43 13.02 -9.88 1.22
CA LEU A 43 13.84 -9.83 0.02
C LEU A 43 15.29 -9.52 0.35
N SER A 44 15.57 -8.51 1.18
CA SER A 44 16.92 -8.13 1.58
C SER A 44 17.64 -9.29 2.28
N ARG A 45 16.96 -9.96 3.22
CA ARG A 45 17.51 -11.12 3.94
C ARG A 45 17.82 -12.27 2.99
N LYS A 46 16.93 -12.60 2.05
CA LYS A 46 17.11 -13.71 1.08
C LYS A 46 18.15 -13.40 0.02
N ALA A 47 18.26 -12.14 -0.39
CA ALA A 47 19.31 -11.68 -1.29
C ALA A 47 20.70 -11.68 -0.64
N GLN A 48 20.78 -12.00 0.67
CA GLN A 48 22.03 -11.97 1.43
C GLN A 48 22.77 -10.63 1.33
N VAL A 49 21.99 -9.56 1.23
CA VAL A 49 22.53 -8.20 1.23
C VAL A 49 23.00 -7.91 2.66
N GLY A 50 24.24 -8.28 2.97
CA GLY A 50 24.83 -8.04 4.29
C GLY A 50 24.95 -6.54 4.56
N ASP A 51 25.94 -5.94 3.94
CA ASP A 51 26.13 -4.47 3.97
C ASP A 51 25.67 -3.90 2.62
N PHE A 52 24.51 -3.26 2.61
CA PHE A 52 23.96 -2.67 1.39
C PHE A 52 24.89 -1.65 0.74
N THR A 53 25.76 -1.00 1.54
CA THR A 53 26.73 -0.02 1.03
C THR A 53 27.79 -0.65 0.10
N GLN A 54 27.97 -1.97 0.18
CA GLN A 54 28.87 -2.72 -0.72
C GLN A 54 28.18 -3.18 -2.00
N SER A 55 26.87 -3.01 -2.11
CA SER A 55 26.09 -3.46 -3.26
C SER A 55 26.39 -2.62 -4.51
N VAL A 56 26.20 -3.23 -5.68
CA VAL A 56 26.31 -2.52 -6.96
C VAL A 56 25.27 -1.38 -7.05
N TYR A 57 24.10 -1.56 -6.46
CA TYR A 57 23.04 -0.57 -6.47
C TYR A 57 23.40 0.67 -5.66
N TYR A 58 24.04 0.50 -4.50
CA TYR A 58 24.51 1.63 -3.70
C TYR A 58 25.59 2.43 -4.46
N LYS A 59 26.54 1.75 -5.08
CA LYS A 59 27.60 2.39 -5.92
C LYS A 59 26.99 3.11 -7.12
N MET A 60 25.96 2.56 -7.75
CA MET A 60 25.24 3.25 -8.82
C MET A 60 24.54 4.51 -8.29
N ALA A 61 23.94 4.46 -7.11
CA ALA A 61 23.35 5.64 -6.48
C ALA A 61 24.40 6.70 -6.13
N GLU A 62 25.56 6.30 -5.61
CA GLU A 62 26.69 7.22 -5.37
C GLU A 62 27.12 7.93 -6.68
N GLN A 63 27.23 7.19 -7.78
CA GLN A 63 27.59 7.76 -9.08
C GLN A 63 26.48 8.70 -9.62
N ALA A 64 25.22 8.29 -9.51
CA ALA A 64 24.10 9.10 -9.96
C ALA A 64 23.95 10.41 -9.16
N LEU A 65 24.41 10.42 -7.92
CA LEU A 65 24.37 11.57 -7.01
C LEU A 65 25.70 12.35 -6.99
N ALA A 66 26.66 12.04 -7.87
CA ALA A 66 27.99 12.65 -7.84
C ALA A 66 27.95 14.19 -7.95
N ASP A 67 27.02 14.71 -8.74
CA ASP A 67 26.83 16.15 -8.97
C ASP A 67 25.87 16.81 -7.99
N ALA A 68 25.25 16.05 -7.06
CA ALA A 68 24.38 16.60 -6.05
C ALA A 68 25.18 17.29 -4.93
N PRO A 69 24.62 18.31 -4.25
CA PRO A 69 25.22 18.90 -3.06
C PRO A 69 25.60 17.83 -2.02
N GLU A 70 26.76 17.99 -1.38
CA GLU A 70 27.33 16.96 -0.48
C GLU A 70 26.36 16.56 0.65
N GLU A 71 25.65 17.54 1.23
CA GLU A 71 24.65 17.28 2.27
C GLU A 71 23.49 16.44 1.78
N GLU A 72 22.96 16.73 0.59
CA GLU A 72 21.86 15.98 -0.02
C GLU A 72 22.28 14.58 -0.40
N ARG A 73 23.44 14.44 -1.02
CA ARG A 73 24.04 13.16 -1.37
C ARG A 73 24.23 12.30 -0.14
N GLY A 74 24.85 12.84 0.90
CA GLY A 74 25.07 12.12 2.16
C GLY A 74 23.77 11.65 2.79
N ARG A 75 22.73 12.50 2.82
CA ARG A 75 21.42 12.14 3.38
C ARG A 75 20.72 11.06 2.57
N ILE A 76 20.70 11.16 1.25
CA ILE A 76 20.08 10.13 0.38
C ILE A 76 20.79 8.78 0.54
N LEU A 77 22.12 8.78 0.54
CA LEU A 77 22.92 7.58 0.72
C LEU A 77 22.73 6.94 2.10
N SER A 78 22.61 7.77 3.17
CA SER A 78 22.27 7.29 4.52
C SER A 78 20.89 6.61 4.55
N LEU A 79 19.87 7.21 3.94
CA LEU A 79 18.53 6.63 3.87
C LEU A 79 18.48 5.34 3.04
N LEU A 80 19.30 5.22 2.00
CA LEU A 80 19.45 3.98 1.24
C LEU A 80 20.13 2.87 2.05
N ALA A 81 21.13 3.24 2.87
CA ALA A 81 21.81 2.30 3.76
C ALA A 81 20.94 1.89 4.95
N HIS A 82 20.12 2.81 5.46
CA HIS A 82 19.30 2.64 6.65
C HIS A 82 17.84 3.06 6.38
N PRO A 83 17.07 2.28 5.59
CA PRO A 83 15.71 2.67 5.17
C PRO A 83 14.73 2.92 6.33
N SER A 84 14.95 2.30 7.50
CA SER A 84 14.15 2.55 8.71
C SER A 84 14.28 3.99 9.25
N GLU A 85 15.28 4.75 8.80
CA GLU A 85 15.42 6.17 9.14
C GLU A 85 14.42 7.06 8.40
N THR A 86 13.76 6.53 7.37
CA THR A 86 12.62 7.21 6.72
C THR A 86 11.40 7.30 7.63
N GLY A 87 11.34 6.49 8.69
CA GLY A 87 10.17 6.33 9.55
C GLY A 87 9.16 5.28 9.06
N LEU A 88 9.42 4.63 7.91
CA LEU A 88 8.59 3.53 7.42
C LEU A 88 8.98 2.21 8.09
N ASP A 89 8.01 1.33 8.29
CA ASP A 89 8.24 -0.03 8.76
C ASP A 89 8.67 -0.93 7.61
N VAL A 90 9.98 -1.10 7.45
CA VAL A 90 10.58 -1.91 6.38
C VAL A 90 10.36 -3.41 6.53
N GLY A 91 9.92 -3.87 7.71
CA GLY A 91 9.54 -5.26 7.99
C GLY A 91 8.14 -5.61 7.49
N SER A 92 7.32 -4.60 7.20
CA SER A 92 5.97 -4.78 6.68
C SER A 92 5.93 -4.74 5.16
N ASP A 93 4.88 -5.36 4.60
CA ASP A 93 4.65 -5.34 3.16
C ASP A 93 4.39 -3.90 2.66
N VAL A 94 4.99 -3.58 1.53
CA VAL A 94 4.67 -2.39 0.74
C VAL A 94 3.67 -2.81 -0.33
N PHE A 95 2.57 -2.08 -0.45
CA PHE A 95 1.55 -2.36 -1.46
C PHE A 95 1.55 -1.31 -2.55
N MET A 96 1.43 -1.77 -3.80
CA MET A 96 0.98 -0.97 -4.93
C MET A 96 -0.37 -1.50 -5.35
N PHE A 97 -1.32 -0.62 -5.61
CA PHE A 97 -2.65 -0.98 -6.05
C PHE A 97 -3.09 -0.12 -7.24
N VAL A 98 -3.97 -0.69 -8.05
CA VAL A 98 -4.58 -0.02 -9.18
C VAL A 98 -6.09 -0.17 -9.08
N THR A 99 -6.81 0.97 -9.15
CA THR A 99 -8.26 1.01 -9.15
C THR A 99 -8.78 1.67 -10.43
N MET A 100 -10.03 1.40 -10.77
CA MET A 100 -10.69 1.99 -11.93
C MET A 100 -11.79 3.00 -11.53
N GLU A 101 -11.89 3.36 -10.23
CA GLU A 101 -12.96 4.22 -9.71
C GLU A 101 -13.19 5.50 -10.54
N ASN A 102 -12.14 6.09 -11.08
CA ASN A 102 -12.22 7.29 -11.89
C ASN A 102 -12.06 7.04 -13.41
N ALA A 103 -11.85 5.79 -13.82
CA ALA A 103 -11.57 5.48 -15.23
C ALA A 103 -12.77 5.69 -16.14
N SER A 104 -13.99 5.53 -15.64
CA SER A 104 -15.23 5.85 -16.38
C SER A 104 -15.33 7.35 -16.73
N GLN A 105 -14.76 8.22 -15.90
CA GLN A 105 -14.77 9.67 -16.12
C GLN A 105 -13.57 10.17 -16.92
N THR A 106 -12.40 9.58 -16.69
CA THR A 106 -11.12 10.08 -17.21
C THR A 106 -10.44 9.14 -18.20
N GLY A 107 -10.90 7.88 -18.30
CA GLY A 107 -10.27 6.83 -19.11
C GLY A 107 -8.97 6.28 -18.51
N ASN A 108 -8.49 6.81 -17.39
CA ASN A 108 -7.21 6.45 -16.78
C ASN A 108 -7.41 5.81 -15.40
N PRO A 109 -6.65 4.76 -15.07
CA PRO A 109 -6.70 4.16 -13.75
C PRO A 109 -6.07 5.07 -12.70
N THR A 110 -6.47 4.87 -11.45
CA THR A 110 -5.81 5.42 -10.28
C THR A 110 -4.76 4.44 -9.78
N VAL A 111 -3.57 4.93 -9.45
CA VAL A 111 -2.48 4.13 -8.91
C VAL A 111 -2.14 4.63 -7.51
N GLY A 112 -1.98 3.72 -6.57
CA GLY A 112 -1.57 4.05 -5.21
C GLY A 112 -0.43 3.19 -4.70
N GLY A 113 0.36 3.76 -3.79
CA GLY A 113 1.35 3.07 -2.98
C GLY A 113 0.99 3.21 -1.51
N LEU A 114 1.01 2.12 -0.77
CA LEU A 114 0.66 2.07 0.65
C LEU A 114 1.79 1.47 1.45
N PHE A 115 2.23 2.20 2.47
CA PHE A 115 3.35 1.86 3.33
C PHE A 115 2.91 1.93 4.78
N LYS A 116 3.42 1.04 5.62
CA LYS A 116 3.20 1.13 7.06
C LYS A 116 4.13 2.15 7.68
N VAL A 117 3.61 3.00 8.54
CA VAL A 117 4.40 3.91 9.36
C VAL A 117 4.91 3.17 10.60
N GLY A 118 6.20 3.22 10.83
CA GLY A 118 6.86 2.65 12.00
C GLY A 118 7.23 3.71 13.03
N ASP A 119 7.64 4.90 12.57
CA ASP A 119 7.99 6.04 13.41
C ASP A 119 7.54 7.34 12.74
N ARG A 120 6.43 7.90 13.23
CA ARG A 120 5.84 9.13 12.71
C ARG A 120 6.81 10.32 12.76
N LYS A 121 7.61 10.46 13.81
CA LYS A 121 8.53 11.60 13.96
C LYS A 121 9.67 11.55 12.94
N LYS A 122 10.19 10.36 12.67
CA LYS A 122 11.18 10.17 11.60
C LYS A 122 10.56 10.46 10.23
N LEU A 123 9.33 9.99 9.99
CA LEU A 123 8.60 10.24 8.75
C LEU A 123 8.36 11.73 8.54
N ASP A 124 7.91 12.47 9.56
CA ASP A 124 7.75 13.92 9.50
C ASP A 124 9.06 14.62 9.13
N SER A 125 10.17 14.19 9.72
CA SER A 125 11.51 14.74 9.43
C SER A 125 11.96 14.44 8.01
N PHE A 126 11.71 13.23 7.52
CA PHE A 126 12.05 12.81 6.17
C PHE A 126 11.22 13.55 5.12
N LEU A 127 9.89 13.55 5.27
CA LEU A 127 8.99 14.21 4.33
C LEU A 127 9.10 15.74 4.40
N GLY A 128 9.36 16.31 5.57
CA GLY A 128 9.65 17.74 5.71
C GLY A 128 10.90 18.16 4.94
N TRP A 129 11.96 17.37 5.01
CA TRP A 129 13.16 17.61 4.20
C TRP A 129 12.87 17.47 2.69
N LEU A 130 12.13 16.42 2.29
CA LEU A 130 11.77 16.22 0.89
C LEU A 130 10.92 17.37 0.33
N SER A 131 9.97 17.88 1.12
CA SER A 131 9.09 18.99 0.75
C SER A 131 9.88 20.27 0.46
N GLN A 132 10.88 20.58 1.28
CA GLN A 132 11.74 21.76 1.08
C GLN A 132 12.49 21.73 -0.26
N LYS A 133 12.79 20.52 -0.76
CA LYS A 133 13.55 20.32 -2.00
C LYS A 133 12.68 20.22 -3.26
N SER A 134 11.46 19.73 -3.11
CA SER A 134 10.58 19.39 -4.24
C SER A 134 9.41 20.35 -4.45
N GLY A 135 9.30 21.42 -3.64
CA GLY A 135 8.23 22.43 -3.78
C GLY A 135 6.85 21.93 -3.34
N PHE A 136 6.79 20.83 -2.57
CA PHE A 136 5.56 20.40 -1.93
C PHE A 136 5.23 21.28 -0.73
N THR A 137 3.95 21.53 -0.53
CA THR A 137 3.41 22.20 0.67
C THR A 137 2.77 21.17 1.57
N SER A 138 3.13 21.21 2.86
CA SER A 138 2.55 20.35 3.90
C SER A 138 1.43 21.07 4.62
N PHE A 139 0.32 20.37 4.85
CA PHE A 139 -0.78 20.84 5.70
C PHE A 139 -1.44 19.64 6.37
N GLU A 140 -2.07 19.89 7.52
CA GLU A 140 -2.75 18.85 8.30
C GLU A 140 -4.26 19.10 8.31
N GLU A 141 -5.03 18.04 8.12
CA GLU A 141 -6.49 18.05 8.15
C GLU A 141 -7.03 16.72 8.68
N ASP A 142 -7.87 16.77 9.73
CA ASP A 142 -8.46 15.60 10.37
C ASP A 142 -7.44 14.56 10.89
N GLY A 143 -6.25 15.00 11.35
CA GLY A 143 -5.16 14.14 11.83
C GLY A 143 -4.34 13.49 10.71
N ILE A 144 -4.63 13.81 9.46
CA ILE A 144 -3.88 13.35 8.28
C ILE A 144 -3.01 14.50 7.79
N THR A 145 -1.73 14.26 7.61
CA THR A 145 -0.82 15.21 6.96
C THR A 145 -0.78 14.94 5.47
N PHE A 146 -0.98 15.99 4.70
CA PHE A 146 -0.92 15.98 3.24
C PHE A 146 0.30 16.74 2.74
N LEU A 147 0.93 16.20 1.69
CA LEU A 147 1.91 16.89 0.88
C LEU A 147 1.34 17.01 -0.53
N ALA A 148 1.13 18.22 -0.99
CA ALA A 148 0.62 18.49 -2.32
C ALA A 148 1.53 19.48 -3.03
N ASN A 149 1.72 19.27 -4.32
CA ASN A 149 2.37 20.27 -5.16
C ASN A 149 1.32 21.29 -5.61
N THR A 150 1.58 22.57 -5.33
CA THR A 150 0.68 23.66 -5.73
C THR A 150 0.85 24.06 -7.21
N GLN A 151 1.82 23.49 -7.92
CA GLN A 151 2.21 23.94 -9.27
C GLN A 151 1.67 23.06 -10.42
N GLY A 152 0.96 21.96 -10.17
CA GLY A 152 0.44 21.11 -11.24
C GLY A 152 -0.59 20.08 -10.79
N ALA A 153 -1.56 19.78 -11.67
CA ALA A 153 -2.65 18.83 -11.42
C ALA A 153 -2.22 17.34 -11.52
N ASP A 154 -1.06 17.06 -12.13
CA ASP A 154 -0.64 15.68 -12.44
C ASP A 154 0.32 15.07 -11.41
N MET A 155 0.47 15.71 -10.25
CA MET A 155 1.39 15.24 -9.22
C MET A 155 0.66 14.36 -8.21
N PRO A 156 1.33 13.29 -7.70
CA PRO A 156 0.74 12.44 -6.68
C PRO A 156 0.44 13.24 -5.40
N VAL A 157 -0.66 12.92 -4.75
CA VAL A 157 -0.95 13.33 -3.39
C VAL A 157 -0.27 12.35 -2.45
N VAL A 158 0.52 12.86 -1.52
CA VAL A 158 1.07 12.08 -0.43
C VAL A 158 0.28 12.41 0.83
N ALA A 159 -0.27 11.41 1.48
CA ALA A 159 -1.06 11.56 2.70
C ALA A 159 -0.58 10.55 3.74
N TYR A 160 -0.48 10.93 5.01
CA TYR A 160 -0.03 10.02 6.05
C TYR A 160 -0.57 10.38 7.43
N ASP A 161 -0.73 9.34 8.25
CA ASP A 161 -1.05 9.45 9.68
C ASP A 161 -0.04 8.62 10.52
N GLU A 162 -0.41 8.24 11.72
CA GLU A 162 0.40 7.39 12.62
C GLU A 162 0.50 5.93 12.14
N THR A 163 -0.36 5.51 11.21
CA THR A 163 -0.53 4.12 10.79
C THR A 163 0.05 3.86 9.42
N ALA A 164 -0.18 4.76 8.48
CA ALA A 164 0.14 4.56 7.07
C ALA A 164 0.62 5.82 6.36
N LEU A 165 1.43 5.59 5.32
CA LEU A 165 1.74 6.54 4.27
C LEU A 165 1.09 6.06 2.97
N LEU A 166 0.28 6.91 2.36
CA LEU A 166 -0.37 6.70 1.08
C LEU A 166 0.24 7.66 0.05
N VAL A 167 0.69 7.13 -1.08
CA VAL A 167 1.02 7.89 -2.28
C VAL A 167 -0.07 7.61 -3.30
N TYR A 168 -0.78 8.62 -3.76
CA TYR A 168 -2.00 8.44 -4.54
C TYR A 168 -1.96 9.32 -5.79
N THR A 169 -1.98 8.68 -6.95
CA THR A 169 -2.02 9.37 -8.25
C THR A 169 -3.36 9.07 -8.90
N ALA A 170 -4.24 10.05 -8.94
CA ALA A 170 -5.51 9.97 -9.62
C ALA A 170 -5.55 11.00 -10.77
N PRO A 171 -6.19 10.68 -11.89
CA PRO A 171 -6.33 11.59 -13.02
C PRO A 171 -7.45 12.63 -12.75
N VAL A 172 -7.41 13.26 -11.59
CA VAL A 172 -8.38 14.23 -11.08
C VAL A 172 -7.63 15.39 -10.43
N ASP A 173 -8.33 16.47 -10.13
CA ASP A 173 -7.72 17.59 -9.43
C ASP A 173 -7.29 17.25 -7.99
N ASN A 174 -6.43 18.09 -7.42
CA ASN A 174 -5.85 17.86 -6.10
C ASN A 174 -6.91 17.75 -4.98
N ASP A 175 -8.03 18.47 -5.08
CA ASP A 175 -9.07 18.44 -4.04
C ASP A 175 -9.83 17.12 -4.08
N GLN A 176 -10.12 16.59 -5.27
CA GLN A 176 -10.73 15.29 -5.46
C GLN A 176 -9.77 14.17 -5.01
N ALA A 177 -8.48 14.24 -5.37
CA ALA A 177 -7.47 13.29 -4.95
C ALA A 177 -7.30 13.29 -3.43
N LYS A 178 -7.32 14.47 -2.79
CA LYS A 178 -7.29 14.61 -1.34
C LYS A 178 -8.54 13.99 -0.68
N ALA A 179 -9.72 14.26 -1.22
CA ALA A 179 -10.98 13.69 -0.71
C ALA A 179 -10.99 12.16 -0.82
N ALA A 180 -10.49 11.60 -1.93
CA ALA A 180 -10.33 10.17 -2.11
C ALA A 180 -9.33 9.56 -1.09
N ALA A 181 -8.19 10.20 -0.88
CA ALA A 181 -7.24 9.78 0.14
C ALA A 181 -7.87 9.78 1.54
N LYS A 182 -8.58 10.87 1.92
CA LYS A 182 -9.30 10.92 3.21
C LYS A 182 -10.29 9.77 3.38
N LYS A 183 -11.03 9.42 2.33
CA LYS A 183 -11.96 8.30 2.33
C LYS A 183 -11.24 6.98 2.67
N LEU A 184 -10.05 6.74 2.10
CA LEU A 184 -9.24 5.55 2.39
C LEU A 184 -8.75 5.54 3.85
N PHE A 185 -8.33 6.68 4.39
CA PHE A 185 -7.96 6.78 5.80
C PHE A 185 -9.15 6.58 6.76
N ALA A 186 -10.36 6.94 6.36
CA ALA A 186 -11.57 6.81 7.17
C ALA A 186 -12.27 5.46 7.04
N GLN A 187 -12.01 4.70 5.96
CA GLN A 187 -12.74 3.46 5.67
C GLN A 187 -12.53 2.38 6.74
N LYS A 188 -13.55 1.56 6.92
CA LYS A 188 -13.53 0.41 7.82
C LYS A 188 -13.03 -0.83 7.08
N LYS A 189 -12.58 -1.85 7.82
CA LYS A 189 -12.16 -3.13 7.25
C LYS A 189 -13.21 -3.72 6.29
N THR A 190 -14.51 -3.64 6.62
CA THR A 190 -15.61 -4.16 5.80
C THR A 190 -15.83 -3.39 4.51
N GLU A 191 -15.33 -2.16 4.41
CA GLU A 191 -15.43 -1.26 3.26
C GLU A 191 -14.17 -1.31 2.39
N SER A 192 -13.14 -1.98 2.87
CA SER A 192 -11.84 -2.14 2.21
C SER A 192 -11.72 -3.49 1.51
N LEU A 193 -10.65 -3.67 0.75
CA LEU A 193 -10.30 -4.98 0.18
C LEU A 193 -10.20 -6.07 1.25
N MET A 194 -9.76 -5.71 2.47
CA MET A 194 -9.67 -6.62 3.61
C MET A 194 -11.03 -7.10 4.13
N GLY A 195 -12.14 -6.51 3.68
CA GLY A 195 -13.50 -7.00 3.89
C GLY A 195 -13.84 -8.25 3.08
N ASN A 196 -13.17 -8.48 1.97
CA ASN A 196 -13.28 -9.71 1.20
C ASN A 196 -12.37 -10.79 1.82
N SER A 197 -12.96 -11.80 2.44
CA SER A 197 -12.21 -12.82 3.18
C SER A 197 -11.20 -13.60 2.34
N GLN A 198 -11.46 -13.81 1.05
CA GLN A 198 -10.56 -14.53 0.14
C GLN A 198 -9.34 -13.66 -0.19
N LEU A 199 -9.57 -12.40 -0.52
CA LEU A 199 -8.51 -11.45 -0.82
C LEU A 199 -7.69 -11.12 0.44
N ALA A 200 -8.36 -10.93 1.58
CA ALA A 200 -7.69 -10.72 2.86
C ALA A 200 -6.74 -11.88 3.20
N GLN A 201 -7.18 -13.13 3.06
CA GLN A 201 -6.34 -14.30 3.27
C GLN A 201 -5.13 -14.34 2.33
N ALA A 202 -5.30 -13.94 1.07
CA ALA A 202 -4.22 -13.85 0.11
C ALA A 202 -3.20 -12.76 0.49
N ILE A 203 -3.68 -11.60 0.93
CA ILE A 203 -2.85 -10.48 1.38
C ILE A 203 -2.11 -10.79 2.69
N GLU A 204 -2.77 -11.45 3.63
CA GLU A 204 -2.21 -11.77 4.95
C GLU A 204 -1.18 -12.92 4.90
N ARG A 205 -1.20 -13.74 3.86
CA ARG A 205 -0.25 -14.85 3.71
C ARG A 205 1.19 -14.32 3.61
N PRO A 206 2.13 -14.78 4.46
CA PRO A 206 3.53 -14.41 4.34
C PRO A 206 4.12 -14.89 2.99
N SER A 207 4.80 -13.99 2.28
CA SER A 207 5.59 -14.29 1.07
C SER A 207 6.49 -13.09 0.74
N ASP A 208 7.48 -13.27 -0.11
CA ASP A 208 8.39 -12.19 -0.48
C ASP A 208 7.71 -11.13 -1.35
N MET A 209 6.89 -11.61 -2.27
CA MET A 209 6.03 -10.79 -3.11
C MET A 209 4.66 -11.47 -3.27
N LYS A 210 3.64 -10.67 -3.54
CA LYS A 210 2.31 -11.16 -3.89
C LYS A 210 1.79 -10.37 -5.06
N PHE A 211 1.17 -11.07 -5.96
CA PHE A 211 0.38 -10.49 -7.03
C PHE A 211 -1.06 -10.94 -6.84
N VAL A 212 -1.96 -10.00 -6.70
CA VAL A 212 -3.39 -10.27 -6.53
C VAL A 212 -4.16 -9.53 -7.62
N MET A 213 -5.06 -10.22 -8.28
CA MET A 213 -5.94 -9.66 -9.31
C MET A 213 -7.40 -10.03 -8.99
N ASP A 214 -8.25 -9.03 -8.96
CA ASP A 214 -9.70 -9.20 -8.85
C ASP A 214 -10.37 -9.01 -10.21
N TYR A 215 -10.77 -10.11 -10.82
CA TYR A 215 -11.42 -10.07 -12.13
C TYR A 215 -12.82 -9.46 -12.09
N GLY A 216 -13.49 -9.51 -10.92
CA GLY A 216 -14.79 -8.87 -10.75
C GLY A 216 -14.72 -7.36 -10.97
N SER A 217 -13.73 -6.72 -10.38
CA SER A 217 -13.48 -5.28 -10.58
C SER A 217 -13.12 -4.97 -12.04
N VAL A 218 -12.33 -5.82 -12.70
CA VAL A 218 -12.02 -5.67 -14.14
C VAL A 218 -13.27 -5.77 -14.99
N MET A 219 -14.12 -6.76 -14.72
CA MET A 219 -15.34 -7.01 -15.50
C MET A 219 -16.40 -5.92 -15.29
N ALA A 220 -16.46 -5.32 -14.09
CA ALA A 220 -17.34 -4.18 -13.84
C ALA A 220 -17.02 -3.01 -14.76
N VAL A 221 -15.75 -2.64 -14.87
CA VAL A 221 -15.29 -1.54 -15.74
C VAL A 221 -15.44 -1.91 -17.23
N ALA A 222 -15.09 -3.12 -17.62
CA ALA A 222 -15.28 -3.58 -19.00
C ALA A 222 -16.75 -3.53 -19.41
N GLY A 223 -17.67 -3.89 -18.49
CA GLY A 223 -19.11 -3.82 -18.71
C GLY A 223 -19.62 -2.40 -18.97
N GLU A 224 -19.07 -1.40 -18.31
CA GLU A 224 -19.39 0.01 -18.55
C GLU A 224 -18.93 0.49 -19.93
N GLN A 225 -17.78 0.00 -20.41
CA GLN A 225 -17.20 0.43 -21.69
C GLN A 225 -17.78 -0.28 -22.92
N ILE A 226 -17.98 -1.58 -22.85
CA ILE A 226 -18.40 -2.40 -24.01
C ILE A 226 -19.85 -2.89 -23.92
N GLY A 227 -20.54 -2.56 -22.83
CA GLY A 227 -21.89 -3.00 -22.54
C GLY A 227 -21.97 -4.45 -22.06
N THR A 228 -22.97 -4.76 -21.27
CA THR A 228 -23.16 -6.10 -20.66
C THR A 228 -23.39 -7.21 -21.70
N ALA A 229 -23.91 -6.87 -22.88
CA ALA A 229 -24.11 -7.84 -23.97
C ALA A 229 -22.77 -8.36 -24.54
N GLY A 230 -21.72 -7.55 -24.54
CA GLY A 230 -20.38 -7.96 -24.98
C GLY A 230 -19.68 -8.89 -24.02
N LEU A 231 -20.14 -8.96 -22.77
CA LEU A 231 -19.56 -9.80 -21.71
C LEU A 231 -20.35 -11.08 -21.46
N SER A 232 -21.41 -11.38 -22.27
CA SER A 232 -22.17 -12.60 -22.15
C SER A 232 -21.27 -13.83 -22.37
N GLY A 233 -21.25 -14.75 -21.41
CA GLY A 233 -20.33 -15.89 -21.38
C GLY A 233 -19.10 -15.73 -20.49
N PHE A 234 -18.79 -14.52 -20.03
CA PHE A 234 -17.68 -14.24 -19.12
C PHE A 234 -18.14 -13.91 -17.69
N GLU A 235 -19.42 -14.06 -17.38
CA GLU A 235 -20.02 -13.74 -16.09
C GLU A 235 -19.38 -14.47 -14.91
N PHE A 236 -18.76 -15.63 -15.14
CA PHE A 236 -18.04 -16.39 -14.15
C PHE A 236 -16.81 -15.63 -13.63
N LEU A 237 -16.20 -14.73 -14.43
CA LEU A 237 -15.07 -13.91 -14.04
C LEU A 237 -15.45 -12.89 -12.96
N ASN A 238 -16.72 -12.47 -12.86
CA ASN A 238 -17.19 -11.54 -11.82
C ASN A 238 -16.99 -12.05 -10.39
N LYS A 239 -16.75 -13.35 -10.23
CA LYS A 239 -16.55 -14.02 -8.93
C LYS A 239 -15.14 -14.59 -8.80
N MET A 240 -14.27 -14.29 -9.74
CA MET A 240 -12.92 -14.81 -9.76
C MET A 240 -11.94 -13.78 -9.22
N SER A 241 -11.05 -14.24 -8.38
CA SER A 241 -9.82 -13.55 -8.05
C SER A 241 -8.66 -14.50 -8.22
N MET A 242 -7.49 -13.96 -8.49
CA MET A 242 -6.23 -14.70 -8.55
C MET A 242 -5.26 -14.14 -7.53
N ALA A 243 -4.65 -15.02 -6.78
CA ALA A 243 -3.55 -14.66 -5.90
C ALA A 243 -2.33 -15.51 -6.25
N MET A 244 -1.20 -14.86 -6.45
CA MET A 244 0.06 -15.50 -6.77
C MET A 244 1.15 -15.01 -5.80
N PRO A 245 1.33 -15.69 -4.65
CA PRO A 245 2.50 -15.50 -3.82
C PRO A 245 3.75 -15.96 -4.57
N VAL A 246 4.83 -15.20 -4.43
CA VAL A 246 6.13 -15.50 -5.01
C VAL A 246 7.16 -15.50 -3.89
N ASP A 247 7.88 -16.61 -3.76
CA ASP A 247 8.93 -16.79 -2.78
C ASP A 247 10.27 -17.07 -3.47
N PHE A 248 11.28 -16.34 -3.08
CA PHE A 248 12.65 -16.54 -3.54
C PHE A 248 13.34 -17.51 -2.58
N GLU A 249 13.67 -18.70 -3.06
CA GLU A 249 14.38 -19.72 -2.30
C GLU A 249 15.78 -19.93 -2.89
N LYS A 250 16.63 -20.65 -2.18
CA LYS A 250 18.00 -20.93 -2.64
C LYS A 250 17.98 -21.69 -3.97
N GLY A 251 18.37 -21.01 -5.03
CA GLY A 251 18.48 -21.58 -6.39
C GLY A 251 17.17 -21.75 -7.15
N LYS A 252 16.03 -21.27 -6.63
CA LYS A 252 14.74 -21.32 -7.33
C LYS A 252 13.81 -20.18 -6.92
N ILE A 253 12.87 -19.89 -7.80
CA ILE A 253 11.72 -19.02 -7.52
C ILE A 253 10.49 -19.92 -7.47
N VAL A 254 9.71 -19.82 -6.41
CA VAL A 254 8.45 -20.55 -6.25
C VAL A 254 7.30 -19.56 -6.42
N ALA A 255 6.43 -19.81 -7.40
CA ALA A 255 5.23 -19.03 -7.63
C ALA A 255 4.04 -20.00 -7.77
N GLU A 256 2.99 -19.82 -6.96
CA GLU A 256 1.79 -20.63 -6.99
C GLU A 256 0.57 -19.76 -7.33
N ALA A 257 0.08 -19.82 -8.54
CA ALA A 257 -1.19 -19.17 -8.85
C ALA A 257 -2.35 -19.93 -8.18
N ARG A 258 -3.13 -19.21 -7.39
CA ARG A 258 -4.34 -19.73 -6.73
C ARG A 258 -5.53 -18.95 -7.24
N ILE A 259 -6.48 -19.67 -7.79
CA ILE A 259 -7.76 -19.14 -8.22
C ILE A 259 -8.80 -19.73 -7.26
N PRO A 260 -9.26 -18.98 -6.27
CA PRO A 260 -10.34 -19.43 -5.42
C PRO A 260 -11.61 -19.51 -6.27
N VAL A 261 -12.08 -20.73 -6.53
CA VAL A 261 -13.34 -20.97 -7.22
C VAL A 261 -14.42 -21.10 -6.15
N SER A 262 -15.37 -20.19 -6.14
CA SER A 262 -16.58 -20.35 -5.34
C SER A 262 -17.40 -21.49 -5.94
N TYR A 263 -17.34 -22.69 -5.37
CA TYR A 263 -18.22 -23.80 -5.73
C TYR A 263 -19.65 -23.47 -5.31
N THR A 264 -20.41 -22.82 -6.13
CA THR A 264 -21.86 -22.99 -6.11
C THR A 264 -22.13 -24.36 -6.70
N HIS A 265 -22.81 -25.24 -5.96
CA HIS A 265 -23.17 -26.59 -6.33
C HIS A 265 -23.59 -26.68 -7.78
N LEU A 266 -22.75 -27.24 -8.63
CA LEU A 266 -23.19 -27.86 -9.89
C LEU A 266 -23.86 -29.17 -9.49
N THR A 267 -25.15 -29.12 -9.22
CA THR A 267 -25.98 -30.32 -9.28
C THR A 267 -26.09 -30.73 -10.75
N LEU A 268 -25.31 -31.73 -11.13
CA LEU A 268 -25.54 -32.41 -12.41
C LEU A 268 -26.97 -32.93 -12.39
N PRO A 269 -27.80 -32.61 -13.39
CA PRO A 269 -29.09 -33.29 -13.52
C PRO A 269 -28.83 -34.76 -13.77
N THR A 270 -29.36 -35.60 -12.86
CA THR A 270 -29.44 -37.06 -13.02
C THR A 270 -30.43 -37.42 -14.10
#